data_abc323199f2aee945f5924ecbda9480d
#
_entry.id   abc323199f2aee945f5924ecbda9480d
#
_cell.length_a   1.000
_cell.length_b   1.000
_cell.length_c   1.000
_cell.angle_alpha   90.00
_cell.angle_beta   90.00
_cell.angle_gamma   90.00
#
_symmetry.space_group_name_H-M   'P 1'
#
loop_
_entity.id
_entity.type
_entity.pdbx_description
1 polymer ?
#
loop_
_entity_poly.entity_id
_entity_poly.type
_entity_poly.pdbx_seq_one_letter_code
_entity_poly.pdbx_strand_id
1 'polypeptide(L)'
;MLFQNQSVLLKSTLSRILTGYIEPAFLYVETFPKYNDYLLGKSLPNPGGIFPYEPIKSSNIIGDRQNTDEKVQTTAPTAFWADAYANFGWFGVFTIPFFVGYVIYLFDRIFLVSIPNP
;
A
#
# COMPACT_ATOMS: atom_id res chain seq x y z
N MET A 1 30.34 -0.15 -24.14
CA MET A 1 30.37 -0.70 -22.78
C MET A 1 29.47 0.04 -21.79
N LEU A 2 29.54 1.36 -21.70
CA LEU A 2 28.69 2.15 -20.75
C LEU A 2 27.19 2.04 -21.08
N PHE A 3 26.79 2.08 -22.33
CA PHE A 3 25.38 1.98 -22.73
C PHE A 3 24.76 0.59 -22.50
N GLN A 4 25.53 -0.49 -22.59
CA GLN A 4 25.03 -1.83 -22.27
C GLN A 4 24.77 -1.98 -20.77
N ASN A 5 25.60 -1.45 -19.91
CA ASN A 5 25.40 -1.49 -18.47
C ASN A 5 24.17 -0.68 -18.04
N GLN A 6 23.91 0.46 -18.66
CA GLN A 6 22.71 1.27 -18.37
C GLN A 6 21.43 0.53 -18.78
N SER A 7 21.42 -0.11 -19.93
CA SER A 7 20.22 -0.88 -20.37
C SER A 7 19.93 -2.09 -19.48
N VAL A 8 20.96 -2.76 -18.97
CA VAL A 8 20.82 -3.88 -18.02
C VAL A 8 20.31 -3.36 -16.68
N LEU A 9 20.84 -2.25 -16.17
CA LEU A 9 20.39 -1.64 -14.93
C LEU A 9 18.94 -1.17 -15.04
N LEU A 10 18.56 -0.52 -16.12
CA LEU A 10 17.18 -0.09 -16.36
C LEU A 10 16.22 -1.28 -16.41
N LYS A 11 16.57 -2.33 -17.14
CA LYS A 11 15.76 -3.56 -17.21
C LYS A 11 15.61 -4.22 -15.85
N SER A 12 16.67 -4.34 -15.08
CA SER A 12 16.62 -4.94 -13.75
C SER A 12 15.82 -4.11 -12.77
N THR A 13 15.93 -2.78 -12.83
CA THR A 13 15.16 -1.86 -11.99
C THR A 13 13.68 -1.89 -12.35
N LEU A 14 13.34 -1.83 -13.64
CA LEU A 14 11.97 -1.94 -14.11
C LEU A 14 11.35 -3.29 -13.73
N SER A 15 12.09 -4.37 -13.91
CA SER A 15 11.63 -5.71 -13.51
C SER A 15 11.32 -5.77 -12.01
N ARG A 16 12.19 -5.22 -11.16
CA ARG A 16 11.96 -5.18 -9.71
C ARG A 16 10.74 -4.34 -9.32
N ILE A 17 10.55 -3.20 -9.98
CA ILE A 17 9.37 -2.37 -9.74
C ILE A 17 8.10 -3.10 -10.19
N LEU A 18 8.12 -3.69 -11.38
CA LEU A 18 6.96 -4.36 -11.93
C LEU A 18 6.59 -5.62 -11.13
N THR A 19 7.55 -6.48 -10.83
CA THR A 19 7.27 -7.71 -10.07
C THR A 19 7.09 -7.45 -8.58
N GLY A 20 7.86 -6.52 -8.00
CA GLY A 20 7.82 -6.26 -6.56
C GLY A 20 6.57 -5.51 -6.07
N TYR A 21 5.95 -4.69 -6.92
CA TYR A 21 4.80 -3.86 -6.52
C TYR A 21 3.51 -4.19 -7.27
N ILE A 22 3.59 -4.55 -8.54
CA ILE A 22 2.40 -4.81 -9.35
C ILE A 22 1.83 -6.19 -9.05
N GLU A 23 2.67 -7.20 -8.93
CA GLU A 23 2.23 -8.56 -8.64
C GLU A 23 1.47 -8.65 -7.30
N PRO A 24 1.98 -8.13 -6.16
CA PRO A 24 1.20 -8.08 -4.94
C PRO A 24 -0.10 -7.30 -5.08
N ALA A 25 -0.13 -6.22 -5.85
CA ALA A 25 -1.33 -5.42 -6.06
C ALA A 25 -2.44 -6.21 -6.76
N PHE A 26 -2.12 -7.04 -7.75
CA PHE A 26 -3.07 -7.96 -8.37
C PHE A 26 -3.61 -8.98 -7.37
N LEU A 27 -2.76 -9.51 -6.50
CA LEU A 27 -3.18 -10.44 -5.45
C LEU A 27 -4.16 -9.81 -4.47
N TYR A 28 -4.02 -8.51 -4.17
CA TYR A 28 -5.02 -7.78 -3.38
C TYR A 28 -6.39 -7.77 -4.05
N VAL A 29 -6.45 -7.43 -5.32
CA VAL A 29 -7.72 -7.39 -6.08
C VAL A 29 -8.32 -8.78 -6.23
N GLU A 30 -7.51 -9.81 -6.38
CA GLU A 30 -7.97 -11.20 -6.45
C GLU A 30 -8.45 -11.72 -5.09
N THR A 31 -7.75 -11.37 -4.02
CA THR A 31 -8.04 -11.89 -2.66
C THR A 31 -9.30 -11.26 -2.08
N PHE A 32 -9.50 -9.96 -2.26
CA PHE A 32 -10.65 -9.23 -1.72
C PHE A 32 -11.66 -8.90 -2.83
N PRO A 33 -12.97 -9.17 -2.67
CA PRO A 33 -13.61 -9.86 -1.54
C PRO A 33 -13.70 -11.38 -1.70
N LYS A 34 -13.10 -11.95 -2.77
CA LYS A 34 -13.37 -13.35 -3.19
C LYS A 34 -12.99 -14.41 -2.15
N TYR A 35 -11.85 -14.22 -1.48
CA TYR A 35 -11.33 -15.17 -0.49
C TYR A 35 -11.35 -14.63 0.93
N ASN A 36 -11.27 -13.32 1.06
CA ASN A 36 -11.35 -12.62 2.34
C ASN A 36 -12.30 -11.44 2.21
N ASP A 37 -13.15 -11.23 3.19
CA ASP A 37 -14.00 -10.04 3.25
C ASP A 37 -13.18 -8.77 3.37
N TYR A 38 -13.74 -7.64 2.95
CA TYR A 38 -13.10 -6.34 3.13
C TYR A 38 -12.82 -6.05 4.60
N LEU A 39 -11.65 -5.50 4.88
CA LEU A 39 -11.17 -5.29 6.25
C LEU A 39 -11.90 -4.15 6.98
N LEU A 40 -12.59 -3.27 6.26
CA LEU A 40 -13.38 -2.15 6.81
C LEU A 40 -12.59 -1.28 7.81
N GLY A 41 -11.34 -1.00 7.48
CA GLY A 41 -10.45 -0.18 8.32
C GLY A 41 -9.62 -0.97 9.34
N LYS A 42 -9.78 -2.29 9.45
CA LYS A 42 -9.02 -3.12 10.39
C LYS A 42 -7.51 -3.21 10.09
N SER A 43 -7.07 -2.79 8.90
CA SER A 43 -5.64 -2.69 8.60
C SER A 43 -5.00 -1.42 9.17
N LEU A 44 -5.80 -0.44 9.57
CA LEU A 44 -5.31 0.79 10.15
C LEU A 44 -4.73 0.54 11.55
N PRO A 45 -3.65 1.25 11.92
CA PRO A 45 -3.08 1.13 13.25
C PRO A 45 -4.11 1.54 14.32
N ASN A 46 -4.17 0.77 15.40
CA ASN A 46 -5.04 1.05 16.54
C ASN A 46 -4.20 1.46 17.76
N PRO A 47 -3.75 2.72 17.84
CA PRO A 47 -2.87 3.16 18.91
C PRO A 47 -3.60 3.10 20.25
N GLY A 48 -3.02 2.35 21.20
CA GLY A 48 -3.57 2.23 22.56
C GLY A 48 -4.87 1.45 22.67
N GLY A 49 -5.31 0.75 21.61
CA GLY A 49 -6.54 -0.06 21.65
C GLY A 49 -7.82 0.77 21.77
N ILE A 50 -7.84 2.00 21.24
CA ILE A 50 -8.99 2.93 21.30
C ILE A 50 -10.20 2.33 20.59
N PHE A 51 -9.96 1.58 19.52
CA PHE A 51 -11.03 0.96 18.74
C PHE A 51 -11.23 -0.51 19.12
N PRO A 52 -12.44 -1.04 19.04
CA PRO A 52 -12.76 -2.43 19.43
C PRO A 52 -12.37 -3.44 18.34
N TYR A 53 -11.16 -3.35 17.79
CA TYR A 53 -10.62 -4.33 16.83
C TYR A 53 -9.12 -4.54 17.02
N GLU A 54 -8.65 -5.71 16.65
CA GLU A 54 -7.21 -5.99 16.53
C GLU A 54 -6.75 -5.64 15.11
N PRO A 55 -5.67 -4.84 14.95
CA PRO A 55 -5.16 -4.48 13.65
C PRO A 55 -4.69 -5.70 12.86
N ILE A 56 -5.22 -5.88 11.67
CA ILE A 56 -4.85 -6.96 10.74
C ILE A 56 -3.97 -6.36 9.65
N LYS A 57 -2.75 -6.85 9.52
CA LYS A 57 -1.87 -6.44 8.43
C LYS A 57 -2.30 -7.12 7.13
N SER A 58 -2.91 -6.36 6.23
CA SER A 58 -3.29 -6.83 4.90
C SER A 58 -2.11 -7.43 4.14
N SER A 59 -0.92 -6.87 4.29
CA SER A 59 0.32 -7.35 3.71
C SER A 59 0.71 -8.77 4.14
N ASN A 60 0.33 -9.20 5.35
CA ASN A 60 0.59 -10.56 5.81
C ASN A 60 -0.36 -11.55 5.10
N ILE A 61 -1.64 -11.20 4.96
CA ILE A 61 -2.62 -12.03 4.24
C ILE A 61 -2.16 -12.31 2.81
N ILE A 62 -1.65 -11.28 2.14
CA ILE A 62 -1.17 -11.40 0.76
C ILE A 62 0.17 -12.12 0.71
N GLY A 63 1.07 -11.85 1.65
CA GLY A 63 2.35 -12.53 1.76
C GLY A 63 2.21 -14.04 1.95
N ASP A 64 1.28 -14.46 2.79
CA ASP A 64 0.98 -15.87 3.03
C ASP A 64 0.42 -16.56 1.77
N ARG A 65 -0.33 -15.85 0.95
CA ARG A 65 -0.82 -16.37 -0.34
C ARG A 65 0.25 -16.43 -1.43
N GLN A 66 1.19 -15.52 -1.41
CA GLN A 66 2.30 -15.48 -2.36
C GLN A 66 3.32 -16.59 -2.06
N ASN A 67 3.42 -17.00 -0.81
CA ASN A 67 4.37 -17.99 -0.35
C ASN A 67 3.70 -19.35 -0.19
N THR A 68 4.18 -20.34 -0.96
CA THR A 68 3.67 -21.71 -0.90
C THR A 68 4.23 -22.50 0.30
N ASP A 69 5.28 -21.99 0.94
CA ASP A 69 5.90 -22.60 2.12
C ASP A 69 5.27 -22.09 3.43
N GLU A 70 4.47 -22.92 4.06
CA GLU A 70 3.74 -22.64 5.30
C GLU A 70 4.61 -22.23 6.52
N LYS A 71 5.92 -22.28 6.39
CA LYS A 71 6.85 -22.07 7.53
C LYS A 71 7.42 -20.66 7.64
N VAL A 72 7.22 -19.80 6.64
CA VAL A 72 7.80 -18.45 6.63
C VAL A 72 6.70 -17.42 6.46
N GLN A 73 6.45 -16.67 7.52
CA GLN A 73 5.55 -15.52 7.45
C GLN A 73 6.16 -14.45 6.55
N THR A 74 5.57 -14.24 5.39
CA THR A 74 6.02 -13.27 4.39
C THR A 74 5.14 -12.03 4.41
N THR A 75 5.74 -10.89 4.14
CA THR A 75 5.05 -9.61 4.02
C THR A 75 5.20 -9.13 2.59
N ALA A 76 4.11 -8.96 1.89
CA ALA A 76 4.11 -8.40 0.53
C ALA A 76 4.02 -6.87 0.61
N PRO A 77 5.08 -6.13 0.24
CA PRO A 77 5.01 -4.68 0.16
C PRO A 77 4.04 -4.27 -0.94
N THR A 78 3.24 -3.26 -0.66
CA THR A 78 2.26 -2.79 -1.63
C THR A 78 2.11 -1.28 -1.60
N ALA A 79 1.52 -0.74 -2.66
CA ALA A 79 1.13 0.65 -2.71
C ALA A 79 -0.10 0.91 -1.83
N PHE A 80 -0.23 2.11 -1.28
CA PHE A 80 -1.32 2.49 -0.38
C PHE A 80 -2.73 2.31 -0.97
N TRP A 81 -2.87 2.37 -2.30
CA TRP A 81 -4.16 2.15 -2.96
C TRP A 81 -4.63 0.70 -2.88
N ALA A 82 -3.70 -0.27 -2.87
CA ALA A 82 -4.05 -1.68 -2.71
C ALA A 82 -4.54 -1.98 -1.28
N ASP A 83 -3.94 -1.34 -0.29
CA ASP A 83 -4.43 -1.42 1.09
C ASP A 83 -5.80 -0.73 1.24
N ALA A 84 -6.00 0.40 0.56
CA ALA A 84 -7.30 1.05 0.47
C ALA A 84 -8.36 0.13 -0.15
N TYR A 85 -7.99 -0.61 -1.19
CA TYR A 85 -8.86 -1.61 -1.80
C TYR A 85 -9.19 -2.76 -0.85
N ALA A 86 -8.21 -3.31 -0.13
CA ALA A 86 -8.44 -4.37 0.84
C ALA A 86 -9.41 -3.97 1.96
N ASN A 87 -9.43 -2.69 2.33
CA ASN A 87 -10.33 -2.18 3.36
C ASN A 87 -11.74 -1.88 2.83
N PHE A 88 -11.85 -1.18 1.72
CA PHE A 88 -13.12 -0.58 1.26
C PHE A 88 -13.44 -0.84 -0.21
N GLY A 89 -12.68 -1.72 -0.87
CA GLY A 89 -12.84 -1.98 -2.30
C GLY A 89 -12.55 -0.74 -3.15
N TRP A 90 -13.18 -0.66 -4.30
CA TRP A 90 -13.01 0.47 -5.23
C TRP A 90 -13.40 1.81 -4.62
N PHE A 91 -14.35 1.82 -3.70
CA PHE A 91 -14.71 3.06 -2.98
C PHE A 91 -13.51 3.61 -2.21
N GLY A 92 -12.74 2.76 -1.53
CA GLY A 92 -11.52 3.15 -0.83
C GLY A 92 -10.44 3.68 -1.76
N VAL A 93 -10.25 3.04 -2.91
CA VAL A 93 -9.26 3.45 -3.92
C VAL A 93 -9.52 4.87 -4.42
N PHE A 94 -10.77 5.26 -4.59
CA PHE A 94 -11.11 6.61 -5.05
C PHE A 94 -11.16 7.64 -3.91
N THR A 95 -11.62 7.27 -2.73
CA THR A 95 -11.84 8.20 -1.62
C THR A 95 -10.57 8.53 -0.85
N ILE A 96 -9.72 7.53 -0.57
CA ILE A 96 -8.53 7.72 0.25
C ILE A 96 -7.51 8.68 -0.38
N PRO A 97 -7.21 8.66 -1.69
CA PRO A 97 -6.32 9.64 -2.30
C PRO A 97 -6.81 11.08 -2.17
N PHE A 98 -8.12 11.31 -2.27
CA PHE A 98 -8.68 12.65 -2.05
C PHE A 98 -8.45 13.12 -0.61
N PHE A 99 -8.67 12.24 0.36
CA PHE A 99 -8.43 12.58 1.76
C PHE A 99 -6.95 12.85 2.04
N VAL A 100 -6.05 12.01 1.52
CA VAL A 100 -4.60 12.21 1.64
C VAL A 100 -4.17 13.51 0.98
N GLY A 101 -4.65 13.77 -0.24
CA GLY A 101 -4.37 15.01 -0.95
C GLY A 101 -4.86 16.25 -0.19
N TYR A 102 -6.03 16.16 0.43
CA TYR A 102 -6.57 17.24 1.26
C TYR A 102 -5.71 17.49 2.52
N VAL A 103 -5.28 16.44 3.19
CA VAL A 103 -4.38 16.55 4.35
C VAL A 103 -3.05 17.18 3.95
N ILE A 104 -2.45 16.76 2.85
CA ILE A 104 -1.22 17.37 2.33
C ILE A 104 -1.43 18.85 2.02
N TYR A 105 -2.54 19.20 1.37
CA TYR A 105 -2.90 20.59 1.10
C TYR A 105 -3.00 21.43 2.37
N LEU A 106 -3.63 20.90 3.43
CA LEU A 106 -3.71 21.60 4.71
C LEU A 106 -2.33 21.83 5.33
N PHE A 107 -1.47 20.83 5.31
CA PHE A 107 -0.10 20.97 5.81
C PHE A 107 0.66 22.03 5.01
N ASP A 108 0.60 21.97 3.70
CA ASP A 108 1.26 22.95 2.82
C ASP A 108 0.76 24.37 3.13
N ARG A 109 -0.54 24.53 3.31
CA ARG A 109 -1.14 25.82 3.67
C ARG A 109 -0.64 26.34 5.02
N ILE A 110 -0.54 25.49 6.03
CA ILE A 110 -0.05 25.83 7.36
C ILE A 110 1.42 26.24 7.29
N PHE A 111 2.24 25.49 6.57
CA PHE A 111 3.65 25.78 6.42
C PHE A 111 3.91 27.10 5.66
N LEU A 112 3.19 27.32 4.58
CA LEU A 112 3.33 28.57 3.80
C LEU A 112 2.93 29.81 4.58
N VAL A 113 1.93 29.70 5.44
CA VAL A 113 1.52 30.82 6.31
C VAL A 113 2.52 31.06 7.45
N SER A 114 3.23 30.01 7.87
CA SER A 114 4.21 30.08 8.97
C SER A 114 5.57 30.61 8.58
N ILE A 115 5.87 30.72 7.28
CA ILE A 115 7.13 31.30 6.79
C ILE A 115 6.92 32.81 6.66
N PRO A 116 7.55 33.65 7.52
CA PRO A 116 7.48 35.10 7.35
C PRO A 116 8.17 35.46 6.03
N ASN A 117 7.46 36.16 5.18
CA ASN A 117 8.03 36.73 3.97
C ASN A 117 9.21 37.67 4.36
N PRO A 118 10.39 37.54 3.74
CA PRO A 118 11.54 38.43 4.01
C PRO A 118 11.27 39.86 3.57
#